data_8adbf996a580ae1e21be4976784ecd21
#
_entry.id   8adbf996a580ae1e21be4976784ecd21
#
_cell.length_a   1.000
_cell.length_b   1.000
_cell.length_c   1.000
_cell.angle_alpha   90.00
_cell.angle_beta   90.00
_cell.angle_gamma   90.00
#
_symmetry.space_group_name_H-M   'P 1'
#
loop_
_entity.id
_entity.type
_entity.pdbx_description
1 polymer ?
#
loop_
_entity_poly.entity_id
_entity_poly.type
_entity_poly.pdbx_seq_one_letter_code
_entity_poly.pdbx_strand_id
1 'polypeptide(L)'
;MENVYLNVPYTDRKIVKELGGCWDAKIKKWYCPEDNELCSLYDIYKEIKIIGEDRDYGSNILYIDMIPKTTYFKNVRSLFTDSDWNLIRHHIYERVNYKCECCGKKRMKYLDAHERWEYDEETKTQKLIRIIALCRLCHAATHYGHSKRTKNIDKINNHIKKINNYTEEELKEHIDKSYDIWKNRNTIKWILDFSILLNSGFNIKDK
;
A
#
# COMPACT_ATOMS: atom_id res chain seq x y z
N MET A 1 -14.80 -6.89 31.21
CA MET A 1 -14.34 -5.79 30.31
C MET A 1 -13.29 -6.37 29.39
N GLU A 2 -13.49 -6.27 28.09
CA GLU A 2 -12.54 -6.81 27.11
C GLU A 2 -11.49 -5.76 26.80
N ASN A 3 -10.21 -6.17 26.78
CA ASN A 3 -9.10 -5.30 26.38
C ASN A 3 -9.21 -5.00 24.87
N VAL A 4 -9.09 -3.76 24.50
CA VAL A 4 -9.04 -3.36 23.08
C VAL A 4 -7.60 -3.44 22.59
N TYR A 5 -7.33 -4.43 21.74
CA TYR A 5 -6.00 -4.68 21.22
C TYR A 5 -5.64 -3.76 20.05
N LEU A 6 -4.38 -3.32 20.04
CA LEU A 6 -3.85 -2.32 19.14
C LEU A 6 -2.77 -2.90 18.22
N ASN A 7 -2.74 -2.47 16.97
CA ASN A 7 -1.67 -2.77 16.02
C ASN A 7 -0.58 -1.68 16.08
N VAL A 8 0.29 -1.79 17.08
CA VAL A 8 1.34 -0.81 17.34
C VAL A 8 2.62 -1.19 16.64
N PRO A 9 3.14 -0.37 15.69
CA PRO A 9 4.44 -0.58 15.10
C PRO A 9 5.53 -0.58 16.16
N TYR A 10 6.56 -1.39 15.97
CA TYR A 10 7.69 -1.47 16.92
C TYR A 10 8.35 -0.11 17.19
N THR A 11 8.34 0.77 16.21
CA THR A 11 8.87 2.14 16.34
C THR A 11 8.08 2.99 17.32
N ASP A 12 6.79 2.73 17.48
CA ASP A 12 5.85 3.59 18.22
C ASP A 12 5.61 3.10 19.66
N ARG A 13 6.20 1.96 20.03
CA ARG A 13 6.03 1.33 21.36
C ARG A 13 6.29 2.26 22.54
N LYS A 14 7.24 3.20 22.41
CA LYS A 14 7.55 4.18 23.47
C LYS A 14 6.40 5.16 23.63
N ILE A 15 5.93 5.71 22.53
CA ILE A 15 4.81 6.66 22.48
C ILE A 15 3.56 6.01 23.06
N VAL A 16 3.25 4.78 22.63
CA VAL A 16 2.08 4.04 23.14
C VAL A 16 2.17 3.80 24.63
N LYS A 17 3.36 3.46 25.16
CA LYS A 17 3.59 3.29 26.59
C LYS A 17 3.44 4.60 27.37
N GLU A 18 3.96 5.70 26.85
CA GLU A 18 3.85 7.04 27.44
C GLU A 18 2.40 7.53 27.47
N LEU A 19 1.62 7.15 26.48
CA LEU A 19 0.17 7.41 26.38
C LEU A 19 -0.68 6.40 27.16
N GLY A 20 -0.08 5.50 27.97
CA GLY A 20 -0.77 4.58 28.88
C GLY A 20 -1.20 3.26 28.24
N GLY A 21 -0.81 2.95 27.02
CA GLY A 21 -1.02 1.63 26.45
C GLY A 21 -0.27 0.53 27.21
N CYS A 22 -0.90 -0.62 27.38
CA CYS A 22 -0.39 -1.77 28.10
C CYS A 22 0.08 -2.86 27.13
N TRP A 23 1.08 -3.66 27.55
CA TRP A 23 1.59 -4.78 26.76
C TRP A 23 1.09 -6.12 27.30
N ASP A 24 0.41 -6.89 26.46
CA ASP A 24 0.07 -8.27 26.75
C ASP A 24 1.15 -9.21 26.24
N ALA A 25 1.92 -9.80 27.18
CA ALA A 25 3.01 -10.69 26.86
C ALA A 25 2.57 -12.06 26.31
N LYS A 26 1.33 -12.50 26.59
CA LYS A 26 0.81 -13.80 26.16
C LYS A 26 0.50 -13.80 24.66
N ILE A 27 -0.20 -12.77 24.20
CA ILE A 27 -0.58 -12.64 22.79
C ILE A 27 0.36 -11.69 22.02
N LYS A 28 1.34 -11.09 22.71
CA LYS A 28 2.34 -10.16 22.14
C LYS A 28 1.71 -8.99 21.40
N LYS A 29 0.70 -8.38 21.99
CA LYS A 29 0.02 -7.20 21.48
C LYS A 29 -0.07 -6.09 22.54
N TRP A 30 -0.10 -4.86 22.09
CA TRP A 30 -0.47 -3.72 22.91
C TRP A 30 -1.99 -3.67 23.05
N TYR A 31 -2.49 -3.13 24.16
CA TYR A 31 -3.91 -2.90 24.36
C TYR A 31 -4.17 -1.63 25.17
N CYS A 32 -5.35 -1.06 24.98
CA CYS A 32 -5.92 -0.04 25.85
C CYS A 32 -6.91 -0.69 26.81
N PRO A 33 -6.81 -0.46 28.14
CA PRO A 33 -7.89 -0.76 29.07
C PRO A 33 -9.13 0.09 28.71
N GLU A 34 -10.30 -0.50 28.77
CA GLU A 34 -11.57 0.11 28.34
C GLU A 34 -11.91 1.42 29.13
N ASP A 35 -11.40 1.56 30.34
CA ASP A 35 -11.72 2.67 31.24
C ASP A 35 -10.81 3.91 31.10
N ASN A 36 -9.95 3.93 30.09
CA ASN A 36 -8.98 5.02 29.97
C ASN A 36 -9.41 6.00 28.85
N GLU A 37 -9.34 7.31 29.13
CA GLU A 37 -9.54 8.40 28.17
C GLU A 37 -8.59 8.36 26.96
N LEU A 38 -7.91 7.24 26.76
CA LEU A 38 -6.97 6.90 25.70
C LEU A 38 -7.63 6.47 24.37
N CYS A 39 -8.86 6.94 24.12
CA CYS A 39 -9.52 6.82 22.81
C CYS A 39 -8.60 7.20 21.64
N SER A 40 -7.67 8.13 21.85
CA SER A 40 -6.71 8.56 20.82
C SER A 40 -5.78 7.45 20.34
N LEU A 41 -5.39 6.50 21.20
CA LEU A 41 -4.57 5.36 20.78
C LEU A 41 -5.36 4.35 19.96
N TYR A 42 -6.63 4.14 20.31
CA TYR A 42 -7.50 3.26 19.56
C TYR A 42 -7.69 3.76 18.13
N ASP A 43 -7.95 5.05 17.96
CA ASP A 43 -8.14 5.64 16.63
C ASP A 43 -6.89 5.58 15.76
N ILE A 44 -5.70 5.57 16.39
CA ILE A 44 -4.42 5.51 15.68
C ILE A 44 -4.00 4.07 15.36
N TYR A 45 -4.30 3.10 16.25
CA TYR A 45 -3.73 1.75 16.20
C TYR A 45 -4.77 0.62 16.19
N LYS A 46 -6.07 0.93 16.06
CA LYS A 46 -7.12 -0.09 16.00
C LYS A 46 -6.84 -1.13 14.91
N GLU A 47 -7.24 -2.37 15.19
CA GLU A 47 -7.20 -3.41 14.17
C GLU A 47 -8.25 -3.10 13.09
N ILE A 48 -7.81 -3.04 11.85
CA ILE A 48 -8.67 -2.75 10.71
C ILE A 48 -8.79 -3.94 9.78
N LYS A 49 -9.89 -3.99 9.04
CA LYS A 49 -10.07 -4.89 7.89
C LYS A 49 -10.39 -4.06 6.67
N ILE A 50 -9.78 -4.38 5.54
CA ILE A 50 -10.15 -3.77 4.26
C ILE A 50 -11.19 -4.67 3.60
N ILE A 51 -12.47 -4.28 3.71
CA ILE A 51 -13.62 -5.07 3.25
C ILE A 51 -13.70 -5.06 1.74
N GLY A 52 -13.71 -6.26 1.13
CA GLY A 52 -13.79 -6.38 -0.33
C GLY A 52 -12.46 -6.23 -1.05
N GLU A 53 -11.33 -6.13 -0.33
CA GLU A 53 -10.01 -6.19 -0.97
C GLU A 53 -9.77 -7.58 -1.55
N ASP A 54 -9.41 -7.64 -2.83
CA ASP A 54 -8.92 -8.88 -3.45
C ASP A 54 -7.38 -8.95 -3.32
N ARG A 55 -6.91 -9.72 -2.34
CA ARG A 55 -5.48 -9.86 -2.06
C ARG A 55 -4.71 -10.64 -3.11
N ASP A 56 -5.37 -11.33 -3.99
CA ASP A 56 -4.77 -12.08 -5.08
C ASP A 56 -4.71 -11.28 -6.39
N TYR A 57 -5.40 -10.13 -6.44
CA TYR A 57 -5.40 -9.26 -7.59
C TYR A 57 -3.98 -8.84 -8.00
N GLY A 58 -3.64 -9.09 -9.27
CA GLY A 58 -2.31 -8.85 -9.83
C GLY A 58 -1.22 -9.74 -9.22
N SER A 59 -1.58 -10.77 -8.43
CA SER A 59 -0.68 -11.70 -7.75
C SER A 59 0.47 -11.01 -6.97
N ASN A 60 1.57 -11.69 -6.73
CA ASN A 60 2.80 -11.11 -6.16
C ASN A 60 3.90 -10.89 -7.21
N ILE A 61 3.54 -10.92 -8.50
CA ILE A 61 4.46 -10.61 -9.60
C ILE A 61 4.86 -9.13 -9.54
N LEU A 62 6.13 -8.85 -9.81
CA LEU A 62 6.62 -7.48 -9.94
C LEU A 62 6.37 -6.98 -11.35
N TYR A 63 5.40 -6.09 -11.53
CA TYR A 63 5.12 -5.49 -12.83
C TYR A 63 5.15 -3.96 -12.78
N ILE A 64 5.39 -3.36 -13.93
CA ILE A 64 5.32 -1.92 -14.12
C ILE A 64 3.85 -1.52 -14.22
N ASP A 65 3.41 -0.63 -13.33
CA ASP A 65 2.04 -0.11 -13.32
C ASP A 65 2.07 1.43 -13.24
N MET A 66 1.98 2.05 -14.41
CA MET A 66 2.06 3.50 -14.51
C MET A 66 0.67 4.11 -14.42
N ILE A 67 0.49 5.00 -13.44
CA ILE A 67 -0.75 5.72 -13.21
C ILE A 67 -0.98 6.76 -14.32
N PRO A 68 -2.22 6.88 -14.85
CA PRO A 68 -2.54 7.89 -15.86
C PRO A 68 -2.35 9.32 -15.33
N LYS A 69 -1.99 10.24 -16.22
CA LYS A 69 -1.78 11.66 -15.87
C LYS A 69 -3.02 12.31 -15.23
N THR A 70 -4.21 11.86 -15.64
CA THR A 70 -5.50 12.40 -15.17
C THR A 70 -5.76 12.12 -13.69
N THR A 71 -5.10 11.09 -13.11
CA THR A 71 -5.26 10.68 -11.72
C THR A 71 -3.94 10.63 -10.94
N TYR A 72 -2.84 11.08 -11.52
CA TYR A 72 -1.48 10.91 -10.99
C TYR A 72 -1.30 11.41 -9.55
N PHE A 73 -1.98 12.50 -9.16
CA PHE A 73 -1.90 13.06 -7.79
C PHE A 73 -3.03 12.63 -6.87
N LYS A 74 -3.89 11.71 -7.33
CA LYS A 74 -5.09 11.27 -6.59
C LYS A 74 -4.90 9.83 -6.11
N ASN A 75 -4.16 9.66 -5.04
CA ASN A 75 -3.92 8.39 -4.39
C ASN A 75 -4.49 8.37 -2.96
N VAL A 76 -4.50 7.19 -2.32
CA VAL A 76 -5.04 7.04 -0.96
C VAL A 76 -4.37 8.04 0.00
N ARG A 77 -3.04 8.14 -0.01
CA ARG A 77 -2.30 9.06 0.86
C ARG A 77 -2.72 10.53 0.69
N SER A 78 -3.03 10.94 -0.55
CA SER A 78 -3.39 12.34 -0.83
C SER A 78 -4.85 12.66 -0.51
N LEU A 79 -5.74 11.67 -0.57
CA LEU A 79 -7.19 11.85 -0.46
C LEU A 79 -7.74 11.53 0.93
N PHE A 80 -7.13 10.61 1.66
CA PHE A 80 -7.56 10.23 3.00
C PHE A 80 -6.78 11.01 4.07
N THR A 81 -7.32 11.08 5.30
CA THR A 81 -6.62 11.74 6.40
C THR A 81 -5.27 11.08 6.69
N ASP A 82 -4.35 11.82 7.30
CA ASP A 82 -3.05 11.26 7.67
C ASP A 82 -3.19 10.14 8.72
N SER A 83 -4.20 10.22 9.58
CA SER A 83 -4.55 9.16 10.53
C SER A 83 -4.99 7.90 9.81
N ASP A 84 -5.97 8.00 8.91
CA ASP A 84 -6.48 6.86 8.14
C ASP A 84 -5.38 6.24 7.28
N TRP A 85 -4.59 7.08 6.60
CA TRP A 85 -3.45 6.57 5.84
C TRP A 85 -2.44 5.82 6.71
N ASN A 86 -2.16 6.31 7.93
CA ASN A 86 -1.28 5.63 8.86
C ASN A 86 -1.84 4.27 9.30
N LEU A 87 -3.12 4.20 9.64
CA LEU A 87 -3.80 2.94 9.97
C LEU A 87 -3.71 1.94 8.82
N ILE A 88 -4.08 2.37 7.61
CA ILE A 88 -4.06 1.53 6.40
C ILE A 88 -2.65 0.99 6.16
N ARG A 89 -1.65 1.86 6.03
CA ARG A 89 -0.28 1.42 5.69
C ARG A 89 0.33 0.50 6.75
N HIS A 90 0.10 0.75 8.05
CA HIS A 90 0.60 -0.11 9.12
C HIS A 90 -0.07 -1.49 9.09
N HIS A 91 -1.40 -1.55 8.92
CA HIS A 91 -2.12 -2.80 8.71
C HIS A 91 -1.52 -3.59 7.52
N ILE A 92 -1.26 -2.93 6.39
CA ILE A 92 -0.64 -3.56 5.21
C ILE A 92 0.75 -4.14 5.53
N TYR A 93 1.59 -3.43 6.29
CA TYR A 93 2.93 -3.92 6.64
C TYR A 93 2.90 -5.08 7.63
N GLU A 94 2.04 -5.02 8.63
CA GLU A 94 1.92 -6.04 9.67
C GLU A 94 1.38 -7.35 9.14
N ARG A 95 0.31 -7.31 8.33
CA ARG A 95 -0.31 -8.52 7.78
C ARG A 95 0.64 -9.37 6.93
N VAL A 96 1.71 -8.77 6.40
CA VAL A 96 2.76 -9.46 5.64
C VAL A 96 4.04 -9.66 6.46
N ASN A 97 3.99 -9.42 7.77
CA ASN A 97 5.11 -9.53 8.69
C ASN A 97 6.33 -8.72 8.18
N TYR A 98 6.09 -7.50 7.70
CA TYR A 98 7.09 -6.58 7.18
C TYR A 98 7.94 -7.18 6.03
N LYS A 99 7.36 -8.05 5.22
CA LYS A 99 7.98 -8.60 4.01
C LYS A 99 7.41 -7.94 2.77
N CYS A 100 8.26 -7.61 1.81
CA CYS A 100 7.82 -7.20 0.49
C CYS A 100 7.08 -8.35 -0.19
N GLU A 101 5.87 -8.11 -0.65
CA GLU A 101 5.04 -9.18 -1.25
C GLU A 101 5.58 -9.66 -2.60
N CYS A 102 6.32 -8.82 -3.36
CA CYS A 102 6.91 -9.25 -4.64
C CYS A 102 8.25 -9.99 -4.46
N CYS A 103 9.19 -9.49 -3.66
CA CYS A 103 10.52 -10.07 -3.58
C CYS A 103 10.80 -10.84 -2.28
N GLY A 104 9.84 -10.93 -1.36
CA GLY A 104 9.97 -11.64 -0.07
C GLY A 104 10.94 -10.99 0.93
N LYS A 105 11.62 -9.91 0.57
CA LYS A 105 12.65 -9.30 1.42
C LYS A 105 12.04 -8.62 2.64
N LYS A 106 12.48 -9.04 3.84
CA LYS A 106 12.04 -8.43 5.09
C LYS A 106 12.61 -7.02 5.26
N ARG A 107 11.77 -6.05 5.63
CA ARG A 107 12.10 -4.63 5.77
C ARG A 107 11.32 -3.98 6.91
N MET A 108 11.88 -3.97 8.12
CA MET A 108 11.20 -3.37 9.29
C MET A 108 10.95 -1.86 9.18
N LYS A 109 11.67 -1.13 8.33
CA LYS A 109 11.60 0.34 8.29
C LYS A 109 11.33 0.96 6.91
N TYR A 110 11.21 0.20 5.83
CA TYR A 110 11.21 0.78 4.48
C TYR A 110 10.32 -0.01 3.52
N LEU A 111 9.07 -0.27 3.94
CA LEU A 111 8.02 -0.70 3.04
C LEU A 111 7.20 0.52 2.62
N ASP A 112 6.73 0.48 1.40
CA ASP A 112 5.76 1.40 0.84
C ASP A 112 4.45 0.62 0.62
N ALA A 113 3.32 1.18 1.05
CA ALA A 113 2.00 0.68 0.68
C ALA A 113 1.64 1.25 -0.69
N HIS A 114 1.42 0.37 -1.64
CA HIS A 114 1.19 0.70 -3.04
C HIS A 114 -0.17 0.22 -3.49
N GLU A 115 -0.95 1.09 -4.17
CA GLU A 115 -2.27 0.78 -4.68
C GLU A 115 -2.17 -0.04 -5.97
N ARG A 116 -3.00 -1.08 -6.09
CA ARG A 116 -3.26 -1.81 -7.32
C ARG A 116 -4.67 -1.52 -7.81
N TRP A 117 -4.75 -1.06 -9.05
CA TRP A 117 -5.94 -0.54 -9.66
C TRP A 117 -6.45 -1.42 -10.79
N GLU A 118 -7.75 -1.64 -10.83
CA GLU A 118 -8.46 -2.12 -11.99
C GLU A 118 -8.93 -0.93 -12.82
N TYR A 119 -8.89 -1.09 -14.13
CA TYR A 119 -9.31 -0.06 -15.09
C TYR A 119 -10.42 -0.62 -15.97
N ASP A 120 -11.63 -0.11 -15.81
CA ASP A 120 -12.78 -0.43 -16.64
C ASP A 120 -13.00 0.71 -17.64
N GLU A 121 -12.71 0.44 -18.91
CA GLU A 121 -12.81 1.42 -19.99
C GLU A 121 -14.27 1.74 -20.36
N GLU A 122 -15.22 0.82 -20.16
CA GLU A 122 -16.64 1.03 -20.45
C GLU A 122 -17.24 2.03 -19.47
N THR A 123 -17.03 1.83 -18.19
CA THR A 123 -17.49 2.73 -17.13
C THR A 123 -16.54 3.89 -16.86
N LYS A 124 -15.35 3.88 -17.45
CA LYS A 124 -14.25 4.82 -17.20
C LYS A 124 -13.85 4.88 -15.72
N THR A 125 -13.89 3.74 -15.05
CA THR A 125 -13.60 3.62 -13.62
C THR A 125 -12.19 3.10 -13.37
N GLN A 126 -11.44 3.82 -12.54
CA GLN A 126 -10.19 3.35 -11.94
C GLN A 126 -10.50 2.96 -10.50
N LYS A 127 -10.64 1.65 -10.26
CA LYS A 127 -11.08 1.08 -8.99
C LYS A 127 -9.90 0.55 -8.19
N LEU A 128 -9.80 0.95 -6.94
CA LEU A 128 -8.84 0.38 -6.00
C LEU A 128 -9.28 -1.04 -5.63
N ILE A 129 -8.45 -2.04 -5.96
CA ILE A 129 -8.75 -3.44 -5.69
C ILE A 129 -7.91 -3.98 -4.53
N ARG A 130 -6.64 -3.54 -4.43
CA ARG A 130 -5.69 -4.05 -3.44
C ARG A 130 -4.70 -2.97 -3.03
N ILE A 131 -4.19 -3.07 -1.81
CA ILE A 131 -3.00 -2.33 -1.37
C ILE A 131 -1.92 -3.35 -1.01
N ILE A 132 -0.77 -3.27 -1.65
CA ILE A 132 0.34 -4.22 -1.53
C ILE A 132 1.56 -3.59 -0.84
N ALA A 133 2.25 -4.37 0.02
CA ALA A 133 3.48 -3.93 0.66
C ALA A 133 4.70 -4.16 -0.24
N LEU A 134 5.38 -3.12 -0.64
CA LEU A 134 6.54 -3.18 -1.51
C LEU A 134 7.80 -2.61 -0.82
N CYS A 135 8.96 -3.22 -1.05
CA CYS A 135 10.22 -2.56 -0.71
C CYS A 135 10.50 -1.43 -1.72
N ARG A 136 11.33 -0.46 -1.35
CA ARG A 136 11.69 0.69 -2.21
C ARG A 136 12.06 0.31 -3.64
N LEU A 137 12.73 -0.81 -3.82
CA LEU A 137 13.19 -1.22 -5.14
C LEU A 137 12.05 -1.79 -5.99
N CYS A 138 11.17 -2.61 -5.40
CA CYS A 138 9.94 -3.08 -6.06
C CYS A 138 8.98 -1.92 -6.34
N HIS A 139 8.81 -0.99 -5.38
CA HIS A 139 7.99 0.20 -5.56
C HIS A 139 8.52 1.11 -6.68
N ALA A 140 9.84 1.34 -6.73
CA ALA A 140 10.46 2.07 -7.82
C ALA A 140 10.30 1.37 -9.19
N ALA A 141 10.34 0.04 -9.22
CA ALA A 141 10.08 -0.75 -10.43
C ALA A 141 8.62 -0.61 -10.90
N THR A 142 7.66 -0.65 -9.98
CA THR A 142 6.25 -0.44 -10.33
C THR A 142 6.04 0.98 -10.91
N HIS A 143 6.65 2.01 -10.32
CA HIS A 143 6.63 3.38 -10.85
C HIS A 143 7.74 3.65 -11.87
N TYR A 144 7.93 2.76 -12.83
CA TYR A 144 9.04 2.77 -13.77
C TYR A 144 9.18 4.08 -14.56
N GLY A 145 8.08 4.68 -14.99
CA GLY A 145 8.08 5.95 -15.73
C GLY A 145 8.72 7.12 -14.97
N HIS A 146 8.55 7.15 -13.64
CA HIS A 146 9.26 8.09 -12.76
C HIS A 146 10.74 7.69 -12.61
N SER A 147 10.98 6.42 -12.38
CA SER A 147 12.30 5.86 -12.09
C SER A 147 13.25 5.90 -13.27
N LYS A 148 12.73 5.83 -14.51
CA LYS A 148 13.52 5.96 -15.75
C LYS A 148 14.32 7.28 -15.84
N ARG A 149 13.87 8.32 -15.13
CA ARG A 149 14.55 9.62 -15.08
C ARG A 149 15.66 9.69 -14.03
N THR A 150 15.84 8.62 -13.26
CA THR A 150 16.83 8.56 -12.18
C THR A 150 18.10 7.83 -12.63
N LYS A 151 19.23 8.10 -11.94
CA LYS A 151 20.50 7.38 -12.15
C LYS A 151 20.47 5.91 -11.75
N ASN A 152 19.33 5.41 -11.24
CA ASN A 152 19.19 4.05 -10.71
C ASN A 152 18.49 3.09 -11.67
N ILE A 153 18.25 3.46 -12.92
CA ILE A 153 17.43 2.65 -13.84
C ILE A 153 18.02 1.26 -14.07
N ASP A 154 19.33 1.13 -14.24
CA ASP A 154 19.97 -0.18 -14.44
C ASP A 154 19.78 -1.11 -13.24
N LYS A 155 19.85 -0.54 -12.03
CA LYS A 155 19.57 -1.29 -10.80
C LYS A 155 18.12 -1.78 -10.74
N ILE A 156 17.18 -0.98 -11.21
CA ILE A 156 15.76 -1.32 -11.28
C ILE A 156 15.53 -2.40 -12.34
N ASN A 157 16.10 -2.26 -13.53
CA ASN A 157 16.04 -3.24 -14.60
C ASN A 157 16.55 -4.60 -14.15
N ASN A 158 17.74 -4.63 -13.55
CA ASN A 158 18.32 -5.85 -13.00
C ASN A 158 17.46 -6.45 -11.87
N HIS A 159 16.78 -5.60 -11.10
CA HIS A 159 15.88 -6.09 -10.06
C HIS A 159 14.63 -6.74 -10.64
N ILE A 160 13.99 -6.13 -11.67
CA ILE A 160 12.82 -6.71 -12.34
C ILE A 160 13.19 -8.06 -12.95
N LYS A 161 14.30 -8.12 -13.71
CA LYS A 161 14.78 -9.38 -14.29
C LYS A 161 14.97 -10.46 -13.25
N LYS A 162 15.65 -10.12 -12.15
CA LYS A 162 15.91 -11.08 -11.07
C LYS A 162 14.64 -11.60 -10.42
N ILE A 163 13.65 -10.74 -10.15
CA ILE A 163 12.43 -11.13 -9.42
C ILE A 163 11.50 -11.93 -10.31
N ASN A 164 11.36 -11.56 -11.58
CA ASN A 164 10.48 -12.21 -12.53
C ASN A 164 11.16 -13.30 -13.35
N ASN A 165 12.47 -13.49 -13.17
CA ASN A 165 13.30 -14.40 -13.99
C ASN A 165 13.23 -14.06 -15.48
N TYR A 166 13.31 -12.77 -15.83
CA TYR A 166 13.23 -12.27 -17.21
C TYR A 166 14.62 -12.21 -17.87
N THR A 167 14.65 -12.52 -19.17
CA THR A 167 15.74 -12.15 -20.09
C THR A 167 15.74 -10.63 -20.37
N GLU A 168 16.71 -10.13 -21.13
CA GLU A 168 16.72 -8.73 -21.56
C GLU A 168 15.56 -8.44 -22.52
N GLU A 169 15.23 -9.39 -23.41
CA GLU A 169 14.15 -9.29 -24.37
C GLU A 169 12.80 -9.24 -23.67
N GLU A 170 12.56 -10.12 -22.68
CA GLU A 170 11.31 -10.17 -21.91
C GLU A 170 11.16 -8.90 -21.05
N LEU A 171 12.26 -8.38 -20.49
CA LEU A 171 12.21 -7.09 -19.79
C LEU A 171 11.81 -5.96 -20.73
N LYS A 172 12.40 -5.92 -21.92
CA LYS A 172 12.11 -4.89 -22.94
C LYS A 172 10.63 -4.98 -23.36
N GLU A 173 10.14 -6.17 -23.67
CA GLU A 173 8.74 -6.39 -24.02
C GLU A 173 7.80 -5.93 -22.90
N HIS A 174 8.12 -6.28 -21.64
CA HIS A 174 7.36 -5.87 -20.47
C HIS A 174 7.30 -4.35 -20.32
N ILE A 175 8.44 -3.65 -20.53
CA ILE A 175 8.52 -2.19 -20.49
C ILE A 175 7.66 -1.59 -21.61
N ASP A 176 7.83 -2.04 -22.86
CA ASP A 176 7.14 -1.50 -24.03
C ASP A 176 5.61 -1.66 -23.87
N LYS A 177 5.14 -2.86 -23.50
CA LYS A 177 3.74 -3.13 -23.21
C LYS A 177 3.18 -2.22 -22.09
N SER A 178 3.96 -1.99 -21.05
CA SER A 178 3.53 -1.12 -19.94
C SER A 178 3.38 0.34 -20.38
N TYR A 179 4.23 0.82 -21.29
CA TYR A 179 4.08 2.15 -21.88
C TYR A 179 2.86 2.25 -22.81
N ASP A 180 2.55 1.22 -23.57
CA ASP A 180 1.37 1.23 -24.44
C ASP A 180 0.09 1.22 -23.62
N ILE A 181 0.00 0.40 -22.57
CA ILE A 181 -1.10 0.44 -21.59
C ILE A 181 -1.24 1.84 -20.99
N TRP A 182 -0.13 2.45 -20.56
CA TRP A 182 -0.16 3.80 -19.99
C TRP A 182 -0.59 4.87 -21.00
N LYS A 183 -0.18 4.80 -22.26
CA LYS A 183 -0.65 5.70 -23.33
C LYS A 183 -2.17 5.61 -23.48
N ASN A 184 -2.72 4.38 -23.56
CA ASN A 184 -4.16 4.16 -23.67
C ASN A 184 -4.90 4.71 -22.46
N ARG A 185 -4.44 4.41 -21.25
CA ARG A 185 -5.04 4.97 -20.01
C ARG A 185 -5.05 6.50 -19.97
N ASN A 186 -4.10 7.17 -20.61
CA ASN A 186 -4.04 8.64 -20.68
C ASN A 186 -5.07 9.27 -21.62
N THR A 187 -5.73 8.49 -22.49
CA THR A 187 -6.79 9.00 -23.37
C THR A 187 -8.12 9.11 -22.64
N ILE A 188 -8.23 8.52 -21.45
CA ILE A 188 -9.48 8.42 -20.68
C ILE A 188 -9.41 9.31 -19.43
N LYS A 189 -10.50 10.01 -19.15
CA LYS A 189 -10.67 10.72 -17.88
C LYS A 189 -11.33 9.77 -16.87
N TRP A 190 -10.53 9.20 -15.99
CA TRP A 190 -10.96 8.20 -15.04
C TRP A 190 -11.74 8.75 -13.86
N ILE A 191 -12.76 8.01 -13.43
CA ILE A 191 -13.49 8.18 -12.17
C ILE A 191 -12.86 7.24 -11.16
N LEU A 192 -12.42 7.79 -10.02
CA LEU A 192 -11.78 6.99 -8.98
C LEU A 192 -12.81 6.31 -8.08
N ASP A 193 -12.65 5.02 -7.86
CA ASP A 193 -13.44 4.21 -6.93
C ASP A 193 -12.54 3.70 -5.79
N PHE A 194 -12.85 4.15 -4.58
CA PHE A 194 -12.21 3.73 -3.33
C PHE A 194 -13.16 2.91 -2.45
N SER A 195 -14.15 2.25 -3.03
CA SER A 195 -15.20 1.54 -2.29
C SER A 195 -14.67 0.58 -1.22
N ILE A 196 -13.54 -0.12 -1.48
CA ILE A 196 -12.93 -1.02 -0.48
C ILE A 196 -12.50 -0.28 0.80
N LEU A 197 -12.11 0.99 0.72
CA LEU A 197 -11.73 1.79 1.89
C LEU A 197 -12.95 2.46 2.51
N LEU A 198 -13.86 2.99 1.71
CA LEU A 198 -15.09 3.62 2.19
C LEU A 198 -15.96 2.61 2.95
N ASN A 199 -16.14 1.40 2.42
CA ASN A 199 -16.86 0.30 3.06
C ASN A 199 -16.15 -0.21 4.33
N SER A 200 -14.87 0.09 4.48
CA SER A 200 -14.07 -0.25 5.67
C SER A 200 -14.08 0.85 6.75
N GLY A 201 -14.88 1.90 6.55
CA GLY A 201 -15.07 2.99 7.51
C GLY A 201 -14.04 4.11 7.40
N PHE A 202 -13.22 4.14 6.35
CA PHE A 202 -12.34 5.28 6.06
C PHE A 202 -13.05 6.32 5.21
N ASN A 203 -12.72 7.59 5.40
CA ASN A 203 -13.36 8.69 4.71
C ASN A 203 -12.36 9.53 3.93
N ILE A 204 -12.78 9.98 2.74
CA ILE A 204 -12.03 11.00 2.00
C ILE A 204 -12.09 12.30 2.80
N LYS A 205 -10.93 12.93 3.00
CA LYS A 205 -10.85 14.20 3.73
C LYS A 205 -11.63 15.30 3.02
N ASP A 206 -12.32 16.09 3.81
CA ASP A 206 -12.98 17.30 3.32
C ASP A 206 -11.94 18.23 2.70
N LYS A 207 -12.35 18.93 1.64
CA LYS A 207 -11.47 19.85 0.91
C LYS A 207 -11.27 21.15 1.66
#